data_c54389403f6dec40128ce88595a5ff5a
#
_entry.id   c54389403f6dec40128ce88595a5ff5a
#
_cell.length_a   1.000
_cell.length_b   1.000
_cell.length_c   1.000
_cell.angle_alpha   90.00
_cell.angle_beta   90.00
_cell.angle_gamma   90.00
#
_symmetry.space_group_name_H-M   'P 1'
#
loop_
_entity.id
_entity.type
_entity.pdbx_description
1 polymer ?
#
loop_
_entity_poly.entity_id
_entity_poly.type
_entity_poly.pdbx_seq_one_letter_code
_entity_poly.pdbx_strand_id
1 'polypeptide(L)'
;MCGCVLLNAYEAEKQKSAKQLDELKAHTAAELRISQQRFFESCCSGIEQNLQRASDELHSANSISYPLQLALPAIRTQIDVIDKLGSIMQDEPSAELVHELTVLGHELADVIMCSAAAAYTVSIQHFEPVQEQCRVVAREALRAAKTLKDVKFSDARNEVFPTLKKSIQELETLCVHLPTSSGDLDTEKVGLLLEDEMKRMDEAIKKAVQMIEDLQKKSRATNSGIRLEVNEKILDSCNALMSAIIVLVSKSRAMQEEIVAAGRGTASPKEFYKRNHQWTEGLISAAKAVGVAATVLVQSADGAITGKGKLEHLIVASQEIGASTAQLFVSSRVKADRGSQKLAELLTASRAVNSCTANVVATVKSGQQKLNDSETLDFSRLSLHEAKKEXL
;
A
#
# COMPACT_ATOMS: atom_id res chain seq x y z
N MET A 1 78.52 38.64 -1.81
CA MET A 1 77.69 38.16 -0.69
C MET A 1 76.20 38.53 -0.81
N CYS A 2 75.86 39.67 -1.40
CA CYS A 2 74.42 40.09 -1.51
C CYS A 2 73.53 39.20 -2.41
N GLY A 3 74.06 38.60 -3.48
CA GLY A 3 73.27 37.77 -4.42
C GLY A 3 72.76 36.43 -3.82
N CYS A 4 73.59 35.82 -2.98
CA CYS A 4 73.21 34.54 -2.32
C CYS A 4 72.08 34.75 -1.31
N VAL A 5 72.05 35.83 -0.57
CA VAL A 5 71.00 36.12 0.42
C VAL A 5 69.66 36.40 -0.27
N LEU A 6 69.68 37.12 -1.40
CA LEU A 6 68.48 37.40 -2.20
C LEU A 6 67.89 36.09 -2.81
N LEU A 7 68.78 35.21 -3.29
CA LEU A 7 68.35 33.92 -3.88
C LEU A 7 67.75 33.03 -2.83
N ASN A 8 68.35 32.91 -1.64
CA ASN A 8 67.84 32.14 -0.52
C ASN A 8 66.49 32.68 -0.02
N ALA A 9 66.37 34.01 0.04
CA ALA A 9 65.08 34.65 0.45
C ALA A 9 63.97 34.36 -0.59
N TYR A 10 64.29 34.39 -1.87
CA TYR A 10 63.35 34.06 -2.96
C TYR A 10 62.93 32.62 -2.92
N GLU A 11 63.88 31.72 -2.71
CA GLU A 11 63.57 30.26 -2.61
C GLU A 11 62.69 29.97 -1.36
N ALA A 12 63.01 30.62 -0.23
CA ALA A 12 62.17 30.47 0.98
C ALA A 12 60.72 30.96 0.77
N GLU A 13 60.55 32.10 0.10
CA GLU A 13 59.25 32.67 -0.23
C GLU A 13 58.47 31.77 -1.23
N LYS A 14 59.18 31.23 -2.22
CA LYS A 14 58.63 30.27 -3.20
C LYS A 14 58.14 29.00 -2.50
N GLN A 15 58.92 28.43 -1.56
CA GLN A 15 58.53 27.27 -0.77
C GLN A 15 57.31 27.56 0.12
N LYS A 16 57.29 28.75 0.74
CA LYS A 16 56.17 29.21 1.56
C LYS A 16 54.88 29.32 0.73
N SER A 17 54.98 29.94 -0.44
CA SER A 17 53.84 30.10 -1.37
C SER A 17 53.33 28.74 -1.87
N ALA A 18 54.23 27.80 -2.18
CA ALA A 18 53.89 26.44 -2.59
C ALA A 18 53.14 25.71 -1.47
N LYS A 19 53.62 25.82 -0.23
CA LYS A 19 52.97 25.20 0.94
C LYS A 19 51.57 25.80 1.18
N GLN A 20 51.43 27.13 1.07
CA GLN A 20 50.12 27.79 1.20
C GLN A 20 49.16 27.34 0.11
N LEU A 21 49.64 27.17 -1.12
CA LEU A 21 48.80 26.67 -2.22
C LEU A 21 48.34 25.25 -1.98
N ASP A 22 49.21 24.37 -1.47
CA ASP A 22 48.86 22.98 -1.14
C ASP A 22 47.85 22.91 0.02
N GLU A 23 48.01 23.75 1.04
CA GLU A 23 47.07 23.86 2.16
C GLU A 23 45.70 24.34 1.65
N LEU A 24 45.66 25.32 0.75
CA LEU A 24 44.41 25.82 0.16
C LEU A 24 43.73 24.76 -0.70
N LYS A 25 44.50 24.02 -1.51
CA LYS A 25 43.98 22.90 -2.32
C LYS A 25 43.38 21.83 -1.44
N ALA A 26 44.07 21.46 -0.35
CA ALA A 26 43.57 20.44 0.62
C ALA A 26 42.27 20.90 1.30
N HIS A 27 42.22 22.18 1.70
CA HIS A 27 41.00 22.76 2.32
C HIS A 27 39.81 22.76 1.34
N THR A 28 40.04 23.20 0.10
CA THR A 28 39.01 23.24 -0.95
C THR A 28 38.50 21.81 -1.25
N ALA A 29 39.40 20.82 -1.34
CA ALA A 29 39.04 19.44 -1.58
C ALA A 29 38.19 18.89 -0.41
N ALA A 30 38.52 19.22 0.84
CA ALA A 30 37.76 18.82 2.01
C ALA A 30 36.36 19.44 2.01
N GLU A 31 36.23 20.72 1.70
CA GLU A 31 34.94 21.41 1.59
C GLU A 31 34.07 20.80 0.47
N LEU A 32 34.69 20.47 -0.66
CA LEU A 32 33.98 19.83 -1.77
C LEU A 32 33.43 18.47 -1.35
N ARG A 33 34.21 17.66 -0.64
CA ARG A 33 33.77 16.36 -0.13
C ARG A 33 32.58 16.50 0.83
N ILE A 34 32.65 17.45 1.74
CA ILE A 34 31.54 17.74 2.67
C ILE A 34 30.26 18.12 1.91
N SER A 35 30.41 18.97 0.90
CA SER A 35 29.28 19.41 0.06
C SER A 35 28.68 18.24 -0.72
N GLN A 36 29.53 17.40 -1.32
CA GLN A 36 29.10 16.19 -2.04
C GLN A 36 28.37 15.22 -1.10
N GLN A 37 28.89 15.04 0.12
CA GLN A 37 28.28 14.17 1.13
C GLN A 37 26.88 14.69 1.51
N ARG A 38 26.72 15.97 1.80
CA ARG A 38 25.45 16.59 2.15
C ARG A 38 24.44 16.47 1.02
N PHE A 39 24.89 16.66 -0.22
CA PHE A 39 24.04 16.49 -1.41
C PHE A 39 23.53 15.04 -1.50
N PHE A 40 24.42 14.07 -1.33
CA PHE A 40 24.10 12.64 -1.37
C PHE A 40 23.08 12.27 -0.27
N GLU A 41 23.31 12.75 0.96
CA GLU A 41 22.38 12.54 2.08
C GLU A 41 20.98 13.11 1.80
N SER A 42 20.94 14.28 1.17
CA SER A 42 19.68 14.92 0.77
C SER A 42 18.95 14.09 -0.29
N CYS A 43 19.66 13.55 -1.27
CA CYS A 43 19.07 12.66 -2.29
C CYS A 43 18.53 11.39 -1.64
N CYS A 44 19.27 10.76 -0.74
CA CYS A 44 18.82 9.55 -0.02
C CYS A 44 17.58 9.84 0.82
N SER A 45 17.51 11.02 1.44
CA SER A 45 16.32 11.44 2.21
C SER A 45 15.09 11.60 1.31
N GLY A 46 15.26 12.16 0.11
CA GLY A 46 14.18 12.28 -0.88
C GLY A 46 13.67 10.91 -1.34
N ILE A 47 14.59 9.99 -1.60
CA ILE A 47 14.27 8.60 -1.97
C ILE A 47 13.48 7.92 -0.83
N GLU A 48 13.97 8.06 0.41
CA GLU A 48 13.33 7.52 1.61
C GLU A 48 11.90 8.02 1.75
N GLN A 49 11.68 9.33 1.57
CA GLN A 49 10.35 9.95 1.64
C GLN A 49 9.41 9.40 0.54
N ASN A 50 9.90 9.23 -0.68
CA ASN A 50 9.11 8.71 -1.79
C ASN A 50 8.70 7.25 -1.56
N LEU A 51 9.63 6.42 -1.11
CA LEU A 51 9.38 5.00 -0.78
C LEU A 51 8.43 4.87 0.42
N GLN A 52 8.58 5.73 1.43
CA GLN A 52 7.68 5.76 2.58
C GLN A 52 6.25 6.08 2.15
N ARG A 53 6.08 7.06 1.25
CA ARG A 53 4.77 7.40 0.69
C ARG A 53 4.16 6.18 -0.02
N ALA A 54 4.92 5.50 -0.87
CA ALA A 54 4.45 4.30 -1.57
C ALA A 54 4.04 3.20 -0.58
N SER A 55 4.83 2.99 0.47
CA SER A 55 4.54 2.03 1.53
C SER A 55 3.24 2.38 2.27
N ASP A 56 3.04 3.66 2.60
CA ASP A 56 1.84 4.14 3.28
C ASP A 56 0.59 3.97 2.38
N GLU A 57 0.73 4.25 1.09
CA GLU A 57 -0.36 4.15 0.11
C GLU A 57 -0.78 2.70 -0.17
N LEU A 58 0.06 1.70 0.13
CA LEU A 58 -0.32 0.29 0.04
C LEU A 58 -1.52 -0.05 0.95
N HIS A 59 -1.75 0.74 1.99
CA HIS A 59 -2.88 0.53 2.92
C HIS A 59 -4.16 1.25 2.46
N SER A 60 -4.08 2.10 1.44
CA SER A 60 -5.28 2.77 0.91
C SER A 60 -5.96 1.91 -0.16
N ALA A 61 -7.29 1.97 -0.20
CA ALA A 61 -8.04 1.32 -1.25
C ALA A 61 -7.81 2.08 -2.56
N ASN A 62 -7.12 1.44 -3.48
CA ASN A 62 -6.84 2.03 -4.79
C ASN A 62 -7.71 1.33 -5.84
N SER A 63 -8.71 2.05 -6.34
CA SER A 63 -9.66 1.52 -7.32
C SER A 63 -9.11 1.53 -8.75
N ILE A 64 -7.91 2.08 -8.97
CA ILE A 64 -7.31 2.14 -10.30
C ILE A 64 -6.69 0.78 -10.62
N SER A 65 -7.27 0.08 -11.59
CA SER A 65 -6.69 -1.17 -12.09
C SER A 65 -5.48 -0.86 -12.97
N TYR A 66 -4.44 -1.66 -12.84
CA TYR A 66 -3.20 -1.50 -13.60
C TYR A 66 -2.93 -2.79 -14.38
N PRO A 67 -2.71 -2.71 -15.70
CA PRO A 67 -2.46 -3.92 -16.49
C PRO A 67 -1.16 -4.61 -16.08
N LEU A 68 -1.25 -5.89 -15.80
CA LEU A 68 -0.09 -6.72 -15.42
C LEU A 68 1.02 -6.67 -16.47
N GLN A 69 0.64 -6.53 -17.76
CA GLN A 69 1.59 -6.45 -18.88
C GLN A 69 2.54 -5.25 -18.75
N LEU A 70 2.14 -4.21 -18.02
CA LEU A 70 3.00 -3.03 -17.78
C LEU A 70 3.81 -3.18 -16.50
N ALA A 71 3.30 -3.90 -15.50
CA ALA A 71 3.99 -4.13 -14.23
C ALA A 71 5.23 -5.01 -14.39
N LEU A 72 5.13 -6.13 -15.12
CA LEU A 72 6.23 -7.10 -15.27
C LEU A 72 7.49 -6.50 -15.89
N PRO A 73 7.43 -5.76 -17.01
CA PRO A 73 8.64 -5.13 -17.55
C PRO A 73 9.27 -4.14 -16.57
N ALA A 74 8.46 -3.36 -15.85
CA ALA A 74 8.95 -2.41 -14.86
C ALA A 74 9.69 -3.12 -13.70
N ILE A 75 9.14 -4.24 -13.20
CA ILE A 75 9.78 -5.07 -12.16
C ILE A 75 11.16 -5.55 -12.65
N ARG A 76 11.24 -6.07 -13.87
CA ARG A 76 12.49 -6.58 -14.46
C ARG A 76 13.54 -5.49 -14.61
N THR A 77 13.12 -4.29 -15.04
CA THR A 77 14.02 -3.13 -15.14
C THR A 77 14.68 -2.82 -13.80
N GLN A 78 13.94 -2.92 -12.68
CA GLN A 78 14.50 -2.63 -11.35
C GLN A 78 15.56 -3.66 -10.94
N ILE A 79 15.43 -4.92 -11.35
CA ILE A 79 16.44 -5.96 -11.10
C ILE A 79 17.76 -5.58 -11.82
N ASP A 80 17.65 -5.15 -13.09
CA ASP A 80 18.82 -4.72 -13.89
C ASP A 80 19.50 -3.47 -13.28
N VAL A 81 18.70 -2.51 -12.82
CA VAL A 81 19.21 -1.27 -12.18
C VAL A 81 19.98 -1.61 -10.91
N ILE A 82 19.50 -2.56 -10.09
CA ILE A 82 20.19 -2.97 -8.86
C ILE A 82 21.53 -3.63 -9.20
N ASP A 83 21.61 -4.44 -10.24
CA ASP A 83 22.86 -5.06 -10.69
C ASP A 83 23.86 -3.99 -11.15
N LYS A 84 23.39 -2.99 -11.89
CA LYS A 84 24.22 -1.85 -12.30
C LYS A 84 24.73 -1.07 -11.08
N LEU A 85 23.86 -0.79 -10.10
CA LEU A 85 24.24 -0.12 -8.84
C LEU A 85 25.35 -0.88 -8.12
N GLY A 86 25.24 -2.21 -8.03
CA GLY A 86 26.26 -3.05 -7.41
C GLY A 86 27.62 -2.90 -8.08
N SER A 87 27.65 -2.67 -9.41
CA SER A 87 28.88 -2.55 -10.18
C SER A 87 29.53 -1.16 -10.07
N ILE A 88 28.73 -0.09 -9.90
CA ILE A 88 29.25 1.30 -9.85
C ILE A 88 29.46 1.81 -8.43
N MET A 89 28.98 1.09 -7.42
CA MET A 89 29.05 1.53 -6.02
C MET A 89 30.47 1.39 -5.48
N GLN A 90 31.10 2.51 -5.16
CA GLN A 90 32.42 2.63 -4.55
C GLN A 90 32.30 3.21 -3.15
N ASP A 91 33.41 3.45 -2.49
CA ASP A 91 33.43 3.94 -1.10
C ASP A 91 33.09 5.42 -0.97
N GLU A 92 33.00 6.14 -2.08
CA GLU A 92 32.60 7.56 -2.11
C GLU A 92 31.44 7.77 -3.09
N PRO A 93 30.52 8.71 -2.79
CA PRO A 93 29.42 9.02 -3.70
C PRO A 93 29.93 9.57 -5.04
N SER A 94 29.49 8.97 -6.14
CA SER A 94 29.74 9.49 -7.49
C SER A 94 28.46 10.09 -8.07
N ALA A 95 28.60 10.96 -9.07
CA ALA A 95 27.45 11.54 -9.76
C ALA A 95 26.60 10.45 -10.44
N GLU A 96 27.26 9.42 -10.98
CA GLU A 96 26.58 8.29 -11.61
C GLU A 96 25.77 7.49 -10.56
N LEU A 97 26.35 7.24 -9.38
CA LEU A 97 25.67 6.56 -8.29
C LEU A 97 24.43 7.35 -7.85
N VAL A 98 24.55 8.67 -7.67
CA VAL A 98 23.43 9.55 -7.28
C VAL A 98 22.31 9.48 -8.32
N HIS A 99 22.66 9.53 -9.61
CA HIS A 99 21.70 9.44 -10.72
C HIS A 99 20.93 8.12 -10.67
N GLU A 100 21.63 6.99 -10.65
CA GLU A 100 21.01 5.66 -10.67
C GLU A 100 20.17 5.40 -9.42
N LEU A 101 20.61 5.86 -8.25
CA LEU A 101 19.82 5.74 -7.01
C LEU A 101 18.54 6.56 -7.05
N THR A 102 18.60 7.76 -7.63
CA THR A 102 17.42 8.63 -7.77
C THR A 102 16.38 7.96 -8.70
N VAL A 103 16.86 7.42 -9.82
CA VAL A 103 16.02 6.68 -10.78
C VAL A 103 15.39 5.46 -10.08
N LEU A 104 16.21 4.64 -9.41
CA LEU A 104 15.74 3.46 -8.69
C LEU A 104 14.66 3.82 -7.65
N GLY A 105 14.92 4.83 -6.84
CA GLY A 105 13.99 5.22 -5.76
C GLY A 105 12.65 5.70 -6.29
N HIS A 106 12.65 6.37 -7.43
CA HIS A 106 11.43 6.86 -8.07
C HIS A 106 10.64 5.71 -8.72
N GLU A 107 11.33 4.95 -9.57
CA GLU A 107 10.70 3.84 -10.31
C GLU A 107 10.28 2.69 -9.41
N LEU A 108 11.02 2.42 -8.33
CA LEU A 108 10.70 1.35 -7.39
C LEU A 108 9.40 1.66 -6.62
N ALA A 109 9.17 2.93 -6.26
CA ALA A 109 7.90 3.36 -5.68
C ALA A 109 6.74 3.08 -6.64
N ASP A 110 6.91 3.39 -7.94
CA ASP A 110 5.92 3.11 -8.97
C ASP A 110 5.69 1.60 -9.14
N VAL A 111 6.76 0.79 -9.16
CA VAL A 111 6.67 -0.68 -9.27
C VAL A 111 5.84 -1.26 -8.11
N ILE A 112 6.09 -0.80 -6.88
CA ILE A 112 5.34 -1.23 -5.69
C ILE A 112 3.85 -0.94 -5.88
N MET A 113 3.50 0.29 -6.26
CA MET A 113 2.11 0.72 -6.44
C MET A 113 1.43 0.00 -7.62
N CYS A 114 2.13 -0.13 -8.75
CA CYS A 114 1.59 -0.77 -9.95
C CYS A 114 1.37 -2.28 -9.74
N SER A 115 2.26 -2.95 -9.03
CA SER A 115 2.12 -4.39 -8.73
C SER A 115 0.94 -4.63 -7.79
N ALA A 116 0.77 -3.81 -6.76
CA ALA A 116 -0.37 -3.87 -5.85
C ALA A 116 -1.68 -3.61 -6.62
N ALA A 117 -1.69 -2.63 -7.52
CA ALA A 117 -2.86 -2.30 -8.36
C ALA A 117 -3.19 -3.44 -9.36
N ALA A 118 -2.17 -4.08 -9.92
CA ALA A 118 -2.36 -5.24 -10.82
C ALA A 118 -3.00 -6.41 -10.06
N ALA A 119 -2.59 -6.66 -8.82
CA ALA A 119 -3.17 -7.71 -7.97
C ALA A 119 -4.65 -7.49 -7.67
N TYR A 120 -5.11 -6.23 -7.69
CA TYR A 120 -6.52 -5.88 -7.46
C TYR A 120 -7.45 -6.43 -8.55
N THR A 121 -6.91 -6.71 -9.75
CA THR A 121 -7.70 -7.19 -10.89
C THR A 121 -7.81 -8.72 -10.96
N VAL A 122 -7.14 -9.43 -10.03
CA VAL A 122 -7.11 -10.89 -10.02
C VAL A 122 -7.90 -11.46 -8.84
N SER A 123 -7.97 -12.78 -8.74
CA SER A 123 -8.72 -13.45 -7.66
C SER A 123 -8.11 -13.15 -6.29
N ILE A 124 -8.95 -13.22 -5.27
CA ILE A 124 -8.61 -12.93 -3.86
C ILE A 124 -7.39 -13.72 -3.40
N GLN A 125 -7.25 -14.97 -3.83
CA GLN A 125 -6.13 -15.84 -3.44
C GLN A 125 -4.76 -15.30 -3.88
N HIS A 126 -4.72 -14.48 -4.94
CA HIS A 126 -3.48 -13.89 -5.44
C HIS A 126 -3.22 -12.49 -4.89
N PHE A 127 -4.26 -11.80 -4.45
CA PHE A 127 -4.17 -10.42 -3.97
C PHE A 127 -3.28 -10.29 -2.73
N GLU A 128 -3.59 -11.06 -1.67
CA GLU A 128 -2.84 -10.96 -0.40
C GLU A 128 -1.34 -11.28 -0.55
N PRO A 129 -0.94 -12.37 -1.25
CA PRO A 129 0.49 -12.66 -1.43
C PRO A 129 1.25 -11.55 -2.16
N VAL A 130 0.67 -10.98 -3.22
CA VAL A 130 1.32 -9.89 -3.99
C VAL A 130 1.41 -8.64 -3.12
N GLN A 131 0.34 -8.29 -2.41
CA GLN A 131 0.34 -7.10 -1.55
C GLN A 131 1.36 -7.23 -0.41
N GLU A 132 1.45 -8.41 0.21
CA GLU A 132 2.45 -8.65 1.26
C GLU A 132 3.87 -8.57 0.70
N GLN A 133 4.10 -9.12 -0.50
CA GLN A 133 5.42 -9.01 -1.13
C GLN A 133 5.76 -7.55 -1.50
N CYS A 134 4.77 -6.75 -1.90
CA CYS A 134 4.96 -5.30 -2.09
C CYS A 134 5.43 -4.61 -0.80
N ARG A 135 4.87 -5.01 0.35
CA ARG A 135 5.31 -4.50 1.67
C ARG A 135 6.75 -4.91 1.98
N VAL A 136 7.11 -6.16 1.64
CA VAL A 136 8.50 -6.65 1.81
C VAL A 136 9.46 -5.80 0.96
N VAL A 137 9.15 -5.59 -0.32
CA VAL A 137 9.96 -4.77 -1.23
C VAL A 137 10.10 -3.34 -0.68
N ALA A 138 9.00 -2.73 -0.23
CA ALA A 138 9.01 -1.37 0.34
C ALA A 138 9.93 -1.30 1.58
N ARG A 139 9.84 -2.29 2.47
CA ARG A 139 10.67 -2.35 3.69
C ARG A 139 12.15 -2.49 3.34
N GLU A 140 12.51 -3.38 2.41
CA GLU A 140 13.90 -3.58 1.99
C GLU A 140 14.45 -2.35 1.24
N ALA A 141 13.61 -1.69 0.45
CA ALA A 141 13.98 -0.44 -0.24
C ALA A 141 14.25 0.69 0.75
N LEU A 142 13.40 0.83 1.78
CA LEU A 142 13.62 1.81 2.88
C LEU A 142 14.90 1.50 3.65
N ARG A 143 15.18 0.22 3.90
CA ARG A 143 16.42 -0.23 4.53
C ARG A 143 17.64 0.16 3.68
N ALA A 144 17.55 -0.03 2.36
CA ALA A 144 18.62 0.34 1.42
C ALA A 144 18.87 1.86 1.45
N ALA A 145 17.81 2.68 1.38
CA ALA A 145 17.95 4.14 1.42
C ALA A 145 18.61 4.61 2.73
N LYS A 146 18.24 4.03 3.85
CA LYS A 146 18.81 4.35 5.16
C LYS A 146 20.29 3.94 5.25
N THR A 147 20.63 2.74 4.79
CA THR A 147 22.02 2.24 4.79
C THR A 147 22.92 3.16 3.96
N LEU A 148 22.43 3.62 2.80
CA LEU A 148 23.17 4.57 1.94
C LEU A 148 23.30 5.94 2.61
N LYS A 149 22.26 6.43 3.24
CA LYS A 149 22.27 7.71 3.96
C LYS A 149 23.30 7.69 5.10
N ASP A 150 23.46 6.55 5.77
CA ASP A 150 24.46 6.33 6.82
C ASP A 150 25.87 6.08 6.23
N VAL A 151 26.03 6.17 4.92
CA VAL A 151 27.29 5.98 4.16
C VAL A 151 27.95 4.62 4.38
N LYS A 152 27.14 3.59 4.49
CA LYS A 152 27.60 2.19 4.67
C LYS A 152 27.59 1.46 3.33
N PHE A 153 28.41 1.90 2.39
CA PHE A 153 28.42 1.38 1.02
C PHE A 153 28.76 -0.09 0.91
N SER A 154 29.68 -0.59 1.75
CA SER A 154 30.02 -2.03 1.77
C SER A 154 28.83 -2.87 2.22
N ASP A 155 28.09 -2.43 3.25
CA ASP A 155 26.89 -3.11 3.74
C ASP A 155 25.77 -3.08 2.68
N ALA A 156 25.62 -1.93 2.02
CA ALA A 156 24.65 -1.78 0.93
C ALA A 156 24.95 -2.77 -0.20
N ARG A 157 26.20 -2.82 -0.66
CA ARG A 157 26.65 -3.66 -1.77
C ARG A 157 26.54 -5.16 -1.45
N ASN A 158 26.99 -5.55 -0.28
CA ASN A 158 27.21 -6.97 0.06
C ASN A 158 25.99 -7.65 0.68
N GLU A 159 25.05 -6.87 1.27
CA GLU A 159 23.91 -7.43 1.99
C GLU A 159 22.57 -6.84 1.53
N VAL A 160 22.47 -5.51 1.57
CA VAL A 160 21.16 -4.83 1.47
C VAL A 160 20.60 -4.89 0.04
N PHE A 161 21.41 -4.55 -0.97
CA PHE A 161 20.97 -4.61 -2.37
C PHE A 161 20.71 -6.03 -2.86
N PRO A 162 21.52 -7.06 -2.52
CA PRO A 162 21.17 -8.44 -2.85
C PRO A 162 19.84 -8.88 -2.20
N THR A 163 19.55 -8.46 -0.97
CA THR A 163 18.27 -8.76 -0.29
C THR A 163 17.11 -8.06 -0.98
N LEU A 164 17.26 -6.79 -1.33
CA LEU A 164 16.25 -6.03 -2.09
C LEU A 164 15.99 -6.68 -3.45
N LYS A 165 17.06 -7.03 -4.18
CA LYS A 165 16.96 -7.73 -5.47
C LYS A 165 16.15 -9.01 -5.35
N LYS A 166 16.45 -9.83 -4.34
CA LYS A 166 15.75 -11.09 -4.07
C LYS A 166 14.25 -10.82 -3.84
N SER A 167 13.91 -9.80 -3.04
CA SER A 167 12.51 -9.47 -2.75
C SER A 167 11.76 -9.03 -4.02
N ILE A 168 12.43 -8.32 -4.94
CA ILE A 168 11.84 -7.91 -6.23
C ILE A 168 11.67 -9.13 -7.15
N GLN A 169 12.61 -10.07 -7.15
CA GLN A 169 12.50 -11.33 -7.91
C GLN A 169 11.35 -12.20 -7.42
N GLU A 170 11.11 -12.24 -6.11
CA GLU A 170 9.96 -12.92 -5.52
C GLU A 170 8.65 -12.24 -5.94
N LEU A 171 8.63 -10.91 -5.98
CA LEU A 171 7.47 -10.14 -6.51
C LEU A 171 7.23 -10.47 -7.99
N GLU A 172 8.28 -10.51 -8.81
CA GLU A 172 8.19 -10.90 -10.22
C GLU A 172 7.57 -12.30 -10.35
N THR A 173 8.05 -13.26 -9.57
CA THR A 173 7.56 -14.64 -9.58
C THR A 173 6.05 -14.69 -9.28
N LEU A 174 5.61 -13.96 -8.26
CA LEU A 174 4.18 -13.88 -7.91
C LEU A 174 3.37 -13.25 -9.06
N CYS A 175 3.88 -12.17 -9.66
CA CYS A 175 3.19 -11.47 -10.76
C CYS A 175 3.13 -12.29 -12.06
N VAL A 176 4.16 -13.06 -12.36
CA VAL A 176 4.19 -13.97 -13.53
C VAL A 176 3.09 -15.04 -13.42
N HIS A 177 2.81 -15.49 -12.20
CA HIS A 177 1.79 -16.52 -11.95
C HIS A 177 0.37 -15.96 -11.79
N LEU A 178 0.20 -14.62 -11.85
CA LEU A 178 -1.13 -14.02 -11.85
C LEU A 178 -1.87 -14.39 -13.14
N PRO A 179 -3.14 -14.82 -13.06
CA PRO A 179 -3.92 -15.08 -14.25
C PRO A 179 -4.03 -13.80 -15.09
N THR A 180 -3.68 -13.86 -16.35
CA THR A 180 -3.88 -12.74 -17.27
C THR A 180 -5.39 -12.49 -17.38
N SER A 181 -5.81 -11.28 -17.03
CA SER A 181 -7.22 -10.93 -17.08
C SER A 181 -7.74 -10.95 -18.52
N SER A 182 -8.88 -11.59 -18.67
CA SER A 182 -9.82 -11.43 -19.77
C SER A 182 -9.32 -11.72 -21.19
N GLY A 183 -9.65 -12.84 -21.61
CA GLY A 183 -9.73 -13.20 -23.01
C GLY A 183 -10.43 -14.52 -23.15
N ASP A 184 -10.10 -15.46 -22.31
CA ASP A 184 -10.62 -16.80 -22.46
C ASP A 184 -11.05 -17.41 -21.13
N LEU A 185 -12.08 -16.82 -20.51
CA LEU A 185 -12.84 -17.57 -19.50
C LEU A 185 -13.47 -18.74 -20.26
N ASP A 186 -13.00 -19.94 -19.95
CA ASP A 186 -13.56 -21.16 -20.51
C ASP A 186 -15.05 -21.21 -20.12
N THR A 187 -15.91 -20.95 -21.07
CA THR A 187 -17.37 -20.90 -20.85
C THR A 187 -17.89 -22.22 -20.31
N GLU A 188 -17.18 -23.33 -20.53
CA GLU A 188 -17.52 -24.64 -19.98
C GLU A 188 -17.35 -24.69 -18.46
N LYS A 189 -16.45 -23.86 -17.90
CA LYS A 189 -16.10 -23.85 -16.48
C LYS A 189 -16.63 -22.63 -15.72
N VAL A 190 -17.32 -21.72 -16.40
CA VAL A 190 -17.71 -20.42 -15.81
C VAL A 190 -18.58 -20.58 -14.54
N GLY A 191 -19.44 -21.60 -14.50
CA GLY A 191 -20.26 -21.87 -13.30
C GLY A 191 -19.43 -22.34 -12.10
N LEU A 192 -18.39 -23.15 -12.35
CA LEU A 192 -17.47 -23.59 -11.29
C LEU A 192 -16.62 -22.42 -10.78
N LEU A 193 -16.17 -21.58 -11.71
CA LEU A 193 -15.40 -20.36 -11.36
C LEU A 193 -16.22 -19.41 -10.48
N LEU A 194 -17.52 -19.27 -10.77
CA LEU A 194 -18.42 -18.46 -9.96
C LEU A 194 -18.52 -19.02 -8.54
N GLU A 195 -18.74 -20.33 -8.41
CA GLU A 195 -18.87 -21.01 -7.10
C GLU A 195 -17.57 -20.84 -6.28
N ASP A 196 -16.41 -21.04 -6.92
CA ASP A 196 -15.10 -20.87 -6.29
C ASP A 196 -14.90 -19.41 -5.81
N GLU A 197 -15.23 -18.45 -6.66
CA GLU A 197 -15.03 -17.03 -6.32
C GLU A 197 -15.99 -16.57 -5.21
N MET A 198 -17.23 -17.04 -5.23
CA MET A 198 -18.20 -16.78 -4.15
C MET A 198 -17.69 -17.37 -2.82
N LYS A 199 -17.09 -18.56 -2.86
CA LYS A 199 -16.51 -19.19 -1.68
C LYS A 199 -15.33 -18.38 -1.13
N ARG A 200 -14.42 -17.94 -2.03
CA ARG A 200 -13.27 -17.09 -1.65
C ARG A 200 -13.72 -15.76 -1.03
N MET A 201 -14.77 -15.15 -1.59
CA MET A 201 -15.39 -13.95 -1.02
C MET A 201 -15.88 -14.20 0.41
N ASP A 202 -16.60 -15.31 0.64
CA ASP A 202 -17.09 -15.70 1.98
C ASP A 202 -15.92 -15.87 2.97
N GLU A 203 -14.86 -16.54 2.55
CA GLU A 203 -13.65 -16.75 3.36
C GLU A 203 -12.96 -15.44 3.71
N ALA A 204 -12.85 -14.52 2.73
CA ALA A 204 -12.25 -13.19 2.94
C ALA A 204 -13.09 -12.38 3.96
N ILE A 205 -14.42 -12.43 3.85
CA ILE A 205 -15.33 -11.74 4.77
C ILE A 205 -15.18 -12.31 6.19
N LYS A 206 -15.17 -13.63 6.33
CA LYS A 206 -15.00 -14.31 7.63
C LYS A 206 -13.66 -13.93 8.28
N LYS A 207 -12.59 -13.93 7.48
CA LYS A 207 -11.26 -13.54 7.95
C LYS A 207 -11.25 -12.06 8.39
N ALA A 208 -11.91 -11.19 7.63
CA ALA A 208 -12.03 -9.77 7.97
C ALA A 208 -12.75 -9.57 9.31
N VAL A 209 -13.88 -10.28 9.54
CA VAL A 209 -14.61 -10.24 10.82
C VAL A 209 -13.70 -10.66 11.97
N GLN A 210 -12.97 -11.76 11.81
CA GLN A 210 -12.04 -12.25 12.85
C GLN A 210 -10.95 -11.22 13.13
N MET A 211 -10.40 -10.62 12.12
CA MET A 211 -9.36 -9.59 12.29
C MET A 211 -9.89 -8.35 13.02
N ILE A 212 -11.14 -7.94 12.77
CA ILE A 212 -11.77 -6.82 13.52
C ILE A 212 -11.87 -7.18 15.00
N GLU A 213 -12.30 -8.39 15.33
CA GLU A 213 -12.38 -8.86 16.73
C GLU A 213 -11.01 -8.85 17.41
N ASP A 214 -9.98 -9.30 16.70
CA ASP A 214 -8.61 -9.32 17.21
C ASP A 214 -8.08 -7.90 17.41
N LEU A 215 -8.41 -6.97 16.49
CA LEU A 215 -8.07 -5.55 16.63
C LEU A 215 -8.77 -4.92 17.83
N GLN A 216 -10.02 -5.28 18.11
CA GLN A 216 -10.73 -4.81 19.31
C GLN A 216 -9.99 -5.26 20.58
N LYS A 217 -9.61 -6.54 20.66
CA LYS A 217 -8.84 -7.09 21.79
C LYS A 217 -7.50 -6.36 21.95
N LYS A 218 -6.78 -6.19 20.83
CA LYS A 218 -5.47 -5.50 20.80
C LYS A 218 -5.59 -4.04 21.24
N SER A 219 -6.59 -3.34 20.73
CA SER A 219 -6.83 -1.93 21.09
C SER A 219 -7.10 -1.76 22.58
N ARG A 220 -7.92 -2.64 23.18
CA ARG A 220 -8.19 -2.64 24.62
C ARG A 220 -6.95 -2.89 25.47
N ALA A 221 -6.02 -3.71 24.95
CA ALA A 221 -4.78 -4.04 25.65
C ALA A 221 -3.73 -2.93 25.56
N THR A 222 -3.74 -2.10 24.50
CA THR A 222 -2.65 -1.16 24.18
C THR A 222 -3.05 0.32 24.28
N ASN A 223 -4.35 0.64 24.32
CA ASN A 223 -4.82 2.03 24.30
C ASN A 223 -5.68 2.32 25.55
N SER A 224 -5.81 3.60 25.87
CA SER A 224 -6.62 4.08 26.99
C SER A 224 -7.23 5.45 26.64
N GLY A 225 -8.16 5.91 27.47
CA GLY A 225 -8.75 7.24 27.37
C GLY A 225 -9.47 7.48 26.03
N ILE A 226 -9.31 8.67 25.50
CA ILE A 226 -9.98 9.13 24.27
C ILE A 226 -9.61 8.25 23.06
N ARG A 227 -8.33 7.83 22.99
CA ARG A 227 -7.87 6.99 21.87
C ARG A 227 -8.57 5.62 21.88
N LEU A 228 -8.72 5.00 23.04
CA LEU A 228 -9.46 3.73 23.16
C LEU A 228 -10.93 3.91 22.75
N GLU A 229 -11.60 4.98 23.25
CA GLU A 229 -12.99 5.29 22.89
C GLU A 229 -13.18 5.45 21.38
N VAL A 230 -12.28 6.22 20.74
CA VAL A 230 -12.31 6.45 19.29
C VAL A 230 -12.12 5.13 18.55
N ASN A 231 -11.11 4.34 18.93
CA ASN A 231 -10.82 3.07 18.28
C ASN A 231 -11.99 2.09 18.39
N GLU A 232 -12.60 1.98 19.58
CA GLU A 232 -13.77 1.10 19.78
C GLU A 232 -14.93 1.49 18.88
N LYS A 233 -15.26 2.80 18.81
CA LYS A 233 -16.35 3.26 17.94
C LYS A 233 -16.09 2.97 16.46
N ILE A 234 -14.86 3.17 16.01
CA ILE A 234 -14.46 2.88 14.62
C ILE A 234 -14.61 1.37 14.34
N LEU A 235 -14.05 0.52 15.21
CA LEU A 235 -14.09 -0.94 15.03
C LEU A 235 -15.52 -1.48 15.12
N ASP A 236 -16.37 -0.93 16.01
CA ASP A 236 -17.78 -1.29 16.09
C ASP A 236 -18.51 -0.93 14.78
N SER A 237 -18.23 0.23 14.20
CA SER A 237 -18.83 0.64 12.92
C SER A 237 -18.36 -0.27 11.78
N CYS A 238 -17.09 -0.68 11.76
CA CYS A 238 -16.56 -1.63 10.79
C CYS A 238 -17.23 -3.01 10.96
N ASN A 239 -17.42 -3.46 12.18
CA ASN A 239 -18.10 -4.74 12.48
C ASN A 239 -19.56 -4.73 12.01
N ALA A 240 -20.26 -3.63 12.25
CA ALA A 240 -21.63 -3.44 11.76
C ALA A 240 -21.69 -3.49 10.22
N LEU A 241 -20.72 -2.85 9.55
CA LEU A 241 -20.61 -2.89 8.09
C LEU A 241 -20.38 -4.33 7.60
N MET A 242 -19.47 -5.09 8.23
CA MET A 242 -19.21 -6.48 7.84
C MET A 242 -20.45 -7.34 8.03
N SER A 243 -21.22 -7.14 9.10
CA SER A 243 -22.48 -7.86 9.35
C SER A 243 -23.51 -7.57 8.25
N ALA A 244 -23.62 -6.31 7.83
CA ALA A 244 -24.52 -5.91 6.73
C ALA A 244 -24.08 -6.55 5.39
N ILE A 245 -22.77 -6.66 5.14
CA ILE A 245 -22.22 -7.29 3.94
C ILE A 245 -22.56 -8.78 3.92
N ILE A 246 -22.43 -9.46 5.04
CA ILE A 246 -22.80 -10.89 5.18
C ILE A 246 -24.28 -11.10 4.78
N VAL A 247 -25.17 -10.24 5.25
CA VAL A 247 -26.60 -10.29 4.89
C VAL A 247 -26.77 -10.05 3.39
N LEU A 248 -26.10 -9.04 2.82
CA LEU A 248 -26.17 -8.73 1.38
C LEU A 248 -25.72 -9.94 0.53
N VAL A 249 -24.60 -10.57 0.89
CA VAL A 249 -24.05 -11.74 0.19
C VAL A 249 -25.06 -12.91 0.25
N SER A 250 -25.64 -13.15 1.42
CA SER A 250 -26.67 -14.19 1.60
C SER A 250 -27.90 -13.92 0.70
N LYS A 251 -28.38 -12.67 0.65
CA LYS A 251 -29.52 -12.30 -0.19
C LYS A 251 -29.16 -12.34 -1.69
N SER A 252 -27.92 -12.02 -2.04
CA SER A 252 -27.39 -12.14 -3.40
C SER A 252 -27.43 -13.61 -3.87
N ARG A 253 -26.98 -14.54 -3.02
CA ARG A 253 -27.02 -15.98 -3.32
C ARG A 253 -28.46 -16.47 -3.50
N ALA A 254 -29.36 -16.10 -2.59
CA ALA A 254 -30.77 -16.49 -2.67
C ALA A 254 -31.42 -15.96 -3.96
N MET A 255 -31.09 -14.74 -4.38
CA MET A 255 -31.57 -14.15 -5.64
C MET A 255 -31.01 -14.92 -6.85
N GLN A 256 -29.72 -15.23 -6.81
CA GLN A 256 -29.03 -16.01 -7.86
C GLN A 256 -29.68 -17.39 -8.04
N GLU A 257 -29.98 -18.10 -6.93
CA GLU A 257 -30.64 -19.40 -6.95
C GLU A 257 -32.05 -19.31 -7.59
N GLU A 258 -32.78 -18.26 -7.26
CA GLU A 258 -34.11 -18.01 -7.83
C GLU A 258 -34.06 -17.81 -9.35
N ILE A 259 -33.10 -16.95 -9.79
CA ILE A 259 -32.89 -16.63 -11.23
C ILE A 259 -32.54 -17.92 -11.98
N VAL A 260 -31.62 -18.72 -11.46
CA VAL A 260 -31.19 -19.97 -12.09
C VAL A 260 -32.35 -20.96 -12.15
N ALA A 261 -33.11 -21.15 -11.03
CA ALA A 261 -34.25 -22.08 -10.97
C ALA A 261 -35.34 -21.66 -11.97
N ALA A 262 -35.65 -20.37 -12.09
CA ALA A 262 -36.69 -19.88 -12.98
C ALA A 262 -36.27 -19.94 -14.46
N GLY A 263 -34.98 -19.66 -14.76
CA GLY A 263 -34.51 -19.50 -16.13
C GLY A 263 -33.91 -20.72 -16.80
N ARG A 264 -33.65 -21.79 -16.05
CA ARG A 264 -32.97 -22.97 -16.63
C ARG A 264 -33.92 -23.93 -17.36
N GLY A 265 -35.21 -23.91 -17.08
CA GLY A 265 -36.14 -24.91 -17.62
C GLY A 265 -35.70 -26.31 -17.22
N THR A 266 -35.47 -27.19 -18.18
CA THR A 266 -34.99 -28.56 -17.96
C THR A 266 -33.46 -28.68 -17.96
N ALA A 267 -32.75 -27.57 -18.27
CA ALA A 267 -31.28 -27.57 -18.30
C ALA A 267 -30.67 -27.58 -16.87
N SER A 268 -29.46 -28.09 -16.75
CA SER A 268 -28.72 -28.06 -15.50
C SER A 268 -28.33 -26.61 -15.13
N PRO A 269 -28.04 -26.32 -13.86
CA PRO A 269 -27.50 -25.03 -13.44
C PRO A 269 -26.22 -24.68 -14.22
N LYS A 270 -25.32 -25.63 -14.46
CA LYS A 270 -24.09 -25.47 -15.24
C LYS A 270 -24.40 -24.93 -16.63
N GLU A 271 -25.38 -25.53 -17.31
CA GLU A 271 -25.80 -25.12 -18.66
C GLU A 271 -26.41 -23.71 -18.65
N PHE A 272 -27.17 -23.37 -17.62
CA PHE A 272 -27.70 -22.02 -17.45
C PHE A 272 -26.59 -20.98 -17.34
N TYR A 273 -25.59 -21.22 -16.49
CA TYR A 273 -24.44 -20.31 -16.33
C TYR A 273 -23.65 -20.13 -17.63
N LYS A 274 -23.46 -21.21 -18.36
CA LYS A 274 -22.78 -21.19 -19.67
C LYS A 274 -23.54 -20.33 -20.70
N ARG A 275 -24.86 -20.50 -20.81
CA ARG A 275 -25.71 -19.71 -21.71
C ARG A 275 -25.77 -18.23 -21.33
N ASN A 276 -25.59 -17.95 -20.06
CA ASN A 276 -25.63 -16.58 -19.50
C ASN A 276 -24.24 -16.15 -19.04
N HIS A 277 -23.20 -16.50 -19.80
CA HIS A 277 -21.81 -16.30 -19.39
C HIS A 277 -21.49 -14.85 -19.02
N GLN A 278 -22.00 -13.85 -19.77
CA GLN A 278 -21.76 -12.42 -19.46
C GLN A 278 -22.30 -12.03 -18.06
N TRP A 279 -23.50 -12.53 -17.71
CA TRP A 279 -24.07 -12.33 -16.37
C TRP A 279 -23.24 -13.04 -15.30
N THR A 280 -22.82 -14.26 -15.59
CA THR A 280 -22.00 -15.07 -14.69
C THR A 280 -20.64 -14.40 -14.44
N GLU A 281 -20.01 -13.89 -15.49
CA GLU A 281 -18.75 -13.13 -15.41
C GLU A 281 -18.93 -11.84 -14.55
N GLY A 282 -20.06 -11.18 -14.69
CA GLY A 282 -20.40 -10.01 -13.85
C GLY A 282 -20.48 -10.35 -12.38
N LEU A 283 -21.07 -11.52 -12.03
CA LEU A 283 -21.11 -12.03 -10.66
C LEU A 283 -19.73 -12.40 -10.14
N ILE A 284 -18.90 -13.06 -10.96
CA ILE A 284 -17.51 -13.40 -10.62
C ILE A 284 -16.72 -12.13 -10.29
N SER A 285 -16.80 -11.13 -11.17
CA SER A 285 -16.12 -9.84 -11.01
C SER A 285 -16.57 -9.14 -9.71
N ALA A 286 -17.87 -9.14 -9.45
CA ALA A 286 -18.44 -8.53 -8.24
C ALA A 286 -17.98 -9.25 -6.96
N ALA A 287 -17.95 -10.59 -6.97
CA ALA A 287 -17.50 -11.39 -5.83
C ALA A 287 -16.01 -11.10 -5.51
N LYS A 288 -15.17 -11.06 -6.56
CA LYS A 288 -13.74 -10.67 -6.41
C LYS A 288 -13.62 -9.30 -5.75
N ALA A 289 -14.35 -8.31 -6.27
CA ALA A 289 -14.30 -6.92 -5.79
C ALA A 289 -14.69 -6.83 -4.31
N VAL A 290 -15.75 -7.51 -3.89
CA VAL A 290 -16.20 -7.52 -2.48
C VAL A 290 -15.14 -8.15 -1.57
N GLY A 291 -14.58 -9.29 -1.96
CA GLY A 291 -13.57 -9.99 -1.15
C GLY A 291 -12.30 -9.14 -0.97
N VAL A 292 -11.81 -8.53 -2.05
CA VAL A 292 -10.64 -7.64 -2.01
C VAL A 292 -10.93 -6.41 -1.14
N ALA A 293 -12.11 -5.78 -1.34
CA ALA A 293 -12.49 -4.58 -0.58
C ALA A 293 -12.63 -4.87 0.92
N ALA A 294 -13.17 -6.03 1.29
CA ALA A 294 -13.24 -6.46 2.70
C ALA A 294 -11.85 -6.60 3.33
N THR A 295 -10.91 -7.19 2.59
CA THR A 295 -9.52 -7.34 3.03
C THR A 295 -8.86 -5.97 3.23
N VAL A 296 -9.02 -5.06 2.27
CA VAL A 296 -8.44 -3.71 2.32
C VAL A 296 -9.04 -2.89 3.48
N LEU A 297 -10.34 -3.03 3.74
CA LEU A 297 -11.00 -2.34 4.87
C LEU A 297 -10.33 -2.71 6.20
N VAL A 298 -10.09 -4.01 6.42
CA VAL A 298 -9.50 -4.50 7.67
C VAL A 298 -8.03 -4.10 7.78
N GLN A 299 -7.28 -4.15 6.69
CA GLN A 299 -5.88 -3.68 6.66
C GLN A 299 -5.80 -2.19 6.97
N SER A 300 -6.72 -1.39 6.44
CA SER A 300 -6.80 0.05 6.73
C SER A 300 -7.17 0.31 8.19
N ALA A 301 -8.07 -0.50 8.75
CA ALA A 301 -8.43 -0.43 10.18
C ALA A 301 -7.22 -0.78 11.06
N ASP A 302 -6.49 -1.84 10.74
CA ASP A 302 -5.27 -2.21 11.48
C ASP A 302 -4.24 -1.07 11.45
N GLY A 303 -3.99 -0.52 10.26
CA GLY A 303 -3.08 0.60 10.10
C GLY A 303 -3.47 1.80 10.96
N ALA A 304 -4.74 2.17 10.93
CA ALA A 304 -5.28 3.32 11.69
C ALA A 304 -5.18 3.10 13.21
N ILE A 305 -5.58 1.91 13.68
CA ILE A 305 -5.61 1.56 15.11
C ILE A 305 -4.18 1.44 15.68
N THR A 306 -3.24 0.91 14.91
CA THR A 306 -1.84 0.72 15.34
C THR A 306 -0.97 1.97 15.14
N GLY A 307 -1.49 3.02 14.53
CA GLY A 307 -0.74 4.25 14.25
C GLY A 307 0.24 4.14 13.08
N LYS A 308 0.17 3.06 12.31
CA LYS A 308 1.01 2.84 11.12
C LYS A 308 0.38 3.41 9.85
N GLY A 309 -0.90 3.74 9.89
CA GLY A 309 -1.66 4.29 8.77
C GLY A 309 -2.55 5.45 9.21
N LYS A 310 -3.10 6.14 8.22
CA LYS A 310 -3.96 7.30 8.45
C LYS A 310 -5.43 6.88 8.53
N LEU A 311 -6.20 7.60 9.34
CA LEU A 311 -7.66 7.40 9.45
C LEU A 311 -8.36 7.61 8.10
N GLU A 312 -7.85 8.50 7.24
CA GLU A 312 -8.38 8.76 5.90
C GLU A 312 -8.36 7.52 5.02
N HIS A 313 -7.39 6.62 5.17
CA HIS A 313 -7.32 5.36 4.42
C HIS A 313 -8.55 4.49 4.70
N LEU A 314 -9.05 4.52 5.93
CA LEU A 314 -10.24 3.77 6.32
C LEU A 314 -11.51 4.35 5.66
N ILE A 315 -11.57 5.68 5.50
CA ILE A 315 -12.67 6.33 4.76
C ILE A 315 -12.69 5.84 3.30
N VAL A 316 -11.52 5.88 2.64
CA VAL A 316 -11.39 5.42 1.24
C VAL A 316 -11.76 3.94 1.13
N ALA A 317 -11.26 3.09 2.04
CA ALA A 317 -11.56 1.66 2.05
C ALA A 317 -13.06 1.37 2.24
N SER A 318 -13.75 2.12 3.12
CA SER A 318 -15.19 1.95 3.35
C SER A 318 -16.01 2.37 2.13
N GLN A 319 -15.59 3.42 1.42
CA GLN A 319 -16.24 3.85 0.16
C GLN A 319 -16.03 2.80 -0.94
N GLU A 320 -14.85 2.20 -1.01
CA GLU A 320 -14.54 1.13 -1.96
C GLU A 320 -15.42 -0.12 -1.71
N ILE A 321 -15.61 -0.51 -0.45
CA ILE A 321 -16.49 -1.64 -0.13
C ILE A 321 -17.95 -1.30 -0.46
N GLY A 322 -18.36 -0.04 -0.29
CA GLY A 322 -19.68 0.44 -0.72
C GLY A 322 -19.88 0.28 -2.22
N ALA A 323 -18.89 0.66 -3.02
CA ALA A 323 -18.91 0.55 -4.48
C ALA A 323 -18.92 -0.93 -4.93
N SER A 324 -18.10 -1.79 -4.34
CA SER A 324 -18.02 -3.21 -4.69
C SER A 324 -19.29 -3.97 -4.31
N THR A 325 -19.90 -3.66 -3.18
CA THR A 325 -21.18 -4.26 -2.78
C THR A 325 -22.33 -3.76 -3.66
N ALA A 326 -22.30 -2.52 -4.12
CA ALA A 326 -23.26 -2.01 -5.12
C ALA A 326 -23.12 -2.78 -6.44
N GLN A 327 -21.91 -3.10 -6.86
CA GLN A 327 -21.65 -3.93 -8.06
C GLN A 327 -22.28 -5.32 -7.87
N LEU A 328 -22.09 -5.96 -6.72
CA LEU A 328 -22.68 -7.25 -6.41
C LEU A 328 -24.23 -7.19 -6.45
N PHE A 329 -24.83 -6.14 -5.87
CA PHE A 329 -26.27 -5.91 -5.90
C PHE A 329 -26.78 -5.81 -7.35
N VAL A 330 -26.14 -4.96 -8.16
CA VAL A 330 -26.55 -4.74 -9.56
C VAL A 330 -26.45 -6.04 -10.36
N SER A 331 -25.31 -6.75 -10.24
CA SER A 331 -25.09 -8.02 -10.95
C SER A 331 -26.12 -9.08 -10.54
N SER A 332 -26.45 -9.14 -9.23
CA SER A 332 -27.43 -10.12 -8.71
C SER A 332 -28.83 -9.87 -9.23
N ARG A 333 -29.24 -8.61 -9.42
CA ARG A 333 -30.63 -8.27 -9.80
C ARG A 333 -30.91 -8.24 -11.31
N VAL A 334 -29.89 -8.25 -12.16
CA VAL A 334 -30.03 -8.00 -13.61
C VAL A 334 -31.08 -8.90 -14.26
N LYS A 335 -31.18 -10.15 -13.86
CA LYS A 335 -32.12 -11.13 -14.40
C LYS A 335 -33.30 -11.41 -13.46
N ALA A 336 -33.44 -10.63 -12.38
CA ALA A 336 -34.48 -10.86 -11.38
C ALA A 336 -35.86 -10.44 -11.89
N ASP A 337 -36.90 -11.18 -11.48
CA ASP A 337 -38.28 -10.76 -11.67
C ASP A 337 -38.55 -9.53 -10.78
N ARG A 338 -39.21 -8.51 -11.32
CA ARG A 338 -39.55 -7.27 -10.62
C ARG A 338 -40.47 -7.50 -9.40
N GLY A 339 -41.27 -8.55 -9.44
CA GLY A 339 -42.18 -8.91 -8.33
C GLY A 339 -41.56 -9.85 -7.29
N SER A 340 -40.29 -10.20 -7.43
CA SER A 340 -39.62 -11.13 -6.53
C SER A 340 -39.49 -10.58 -5.11
N GLN A 341 -39.90 -11.35 -4.12
CA GLN A 341 -39.69 -11.05 -2.69
C GLN A 341 -38.19 -11.02 -2.37
N LYS A 342 -37.42 -11.94 -2.97
CA LYS A 342 -35.98 -11.98 -2.78
C LYS A 342 -35.27 -10.70 -3.32
N LEU A 343 -35.79 -10.12 -4.39
CA LEU A 343 -35.30 -8.83 -4.91
C LEU A 343 -35.55 -7.71 -3.91
N ALA A 344 -36.73 -7.66 -3.27
CA ALA A 344 -37.06 -6.69 -2.23
C ALA A 344 -36.12 -6.84 -1.01
N GLU A 345 -35.83 -8.07 -0.60
CA GLU A 345 -34.91 -8.37 0.50
C GLU A 345 -33.47 -7.96 0.14
N LEU A 346 -33.03 -8.24 -1.07
CA LEU A 346 -31.72 -7.85 -1.59
C LEU A 346 -31.55 -6.31 -1.59
N LEU A 347 -32.59 -5.59 -2.01
CA LEU A 347 -32.60 -4.12 -2.00
C LEU A 347 -32.49 -3.57 -0.57
N THR A 348 -33.21 -4.17 0.38
CA THR A 348 -33.13 -3.79 1.80
C THR A 348 -31.71 -4.02 2.34
N ALA A 349 -31.11 -5.16 2.02
CA ALA A 349 -29.73 -5.48 2.43
C ALA A 349 -28.70 -4.50 1.84
N SER A 350 -28.89 -4.11 0.57
CA SER A 350 -28.02 -3.10 -0.10
C SER A 350 -28.10 -1.75 0.59
N ARG A 351 -29.30 -1.32 0.95
CA ARG A 351 -29.51 -0.06 1.69
C ARG A 351 -28.86 -0.08 3.07
N ALA A 352 -28.90 -1.23 3.75
CA ALA A 352 -28.25 -1.42 5.05
C ALA A 352 -26.70 -1.27 4.91
N VAL A 353 -26.10 -1.84 3.87
CA VAL A 353 -24.67 -1.69 3.60
C VAL A 353 -24.34 -0.21 3.37
N ASN A 354 -25.11 0.50 2.55
CA ASN A 354 -24.87 1.92 2.29
C ASN A 354 -24.94 2.75 3.58
N SER A 355 -25.91 2.47 4.43
CA SER A 355 -26.07 3.13 5.73
C SER A 355 -24.85 2.88 6.64
N CYS A 356 -24.41 1.63 6.71
CA CYS A 356 -23.24 1.23 7.52
C CYS A 356 -21.94 1.88 6.97
N THR A 357 -21.79 1.96 5.64
CA THR A 357 -20.65 2.63 5.00
C THR A 357 -20.61 4.12 5.39
N ALA A 358 -21.75 4.80 5.31
CA ALA A 358 -21.87 6.20 5.72
C ALA A 358 -21.53 6.37 7.21
N ASN A 359 -21.95 5.42 8.05
CA ASN A 359 -21.66 5.43 9.49
C ASN A 359 -20.16 5.26 9.76
N VAL A 360 -19.45 4.39 9.04
CA VAL A 360 -17.99 4.26 9.18
C VAL A 360 -17.32 5.61 8.86
N VAL A 361 -17.69 6.23 7.75
CA VAL A 361 -17.11 7.52 7.34
C VAL A 361 -17.36 8.59 8.43
N ALA A 362 -18.58 8.70 8.93
CA ALA A 362 -18.95 9.67 9.96
C ALA A 362 -18.20 9.40 11.27
N THR A 363 -18.08 8.14 11.67
CA THR A 363 -17.38 7.73 12.91
C THR A 363 -15.90 8.04 12.83
N VAL A 364 -15.26 7.77 11.68
CA VAL A 364 -13.83 8.05 11.45
C VAL A 364 -13.59 9.57 11.50
N LYS A 365 -14.41 10.37 10.83
CA LYS A 365 -14.27 11.83 10.83
C LYS A 365 -14.44 12.43 12.25
N SER A 366 -15.45 11.96 12.98
CA SER A 366 -15.69 12.37 14.37
C SER A 366 -14.52 11.97 15.28
N GLY A 367 -14.01 10.76 15.10
CA GLY A 367 -12.86 10.27 15.88
C GLY A 367 -11.60 11.08 15.61
N GLN A 368 -11.31 11.38 14.35
CA GLN A 368 -10.18 12.22 13.95
C GLN A 368 -10.25 13.60 14.59
N GLN A 369 -11.42 14.22 14.60
CA GLN A 369 -11.63 15.52 15.22
C GLN A 369 -11.38 15.46 16.73
N LYS A 370 -11.91 14.45 17.42
CA LYS A 370 -11.69 14.26 18.88
C LYS A 370 -10.20 14.09 19.22
N LEU A 371 -9.45 13.34 18.41
CA LEU A 371 -8.02 13.15 18.62
C LEU A 371 -7.25 14.46 18.44
N ASN A 372 -7.57 15.22 17.39
CA ASN A 372 -6.95 16.54 17.13
C ASN A 372 -7.27 17.53 18.26
N ASP A 373 -8.51 17.60 18.73
CA ASP A 373 -8.94 18.49 19.82
C ASP A 373 -8.20 18.12 21.14
N SER A 374 -8.03 16.83 21.39
CA SER A 374 -7.31 16.32 22.57
C SER A 374 -5.83 16.74 22.55
N GLU A 375 -5.17 16.63 21.38
CA GLU A 375 -3.77 17.05 21.21
C GLU A 375 -3.62 18.57 21.41
N THR A 376 -4.54 19.37 20.87
CA THR A 376 -4.55 20.83 21.02
C THR A 376 -4.73 21.24 22.49
N LEU A 377 -5.60 20.55 23.22
CA LEU A 377 -5.82 20.82 24.66
C LEU A 377 -4.57 20.50 25.50
N ASP A 378 -3.85 19.44 25.18
CA ASP A 378 -2.62 19.08 25.88
C ASP A 378 -1.52 20.14 25.66
N PHE A 379 -1.37 20.65 24.45
CA PHE A 379 -0.42 21.73 24.14
C PHE A 379 -0.76 23.01 24.91
N SER A 380 -2.05 23.35 25.04
CA SER A 380 -2.47 24.54 25.78
C SER A 380 -2.23 24.39 27.29
N ARG A 381 -2.35 23.18 27.84
CA ARG A 381 -2.02 22.87 29.25
C ARG A 381 -0.53 22.96 29.53
N LEU A 382 0.31 22.49 28.62
CA LEU A 382 1.77 22.56 28.71
C LEU A 382 2.25 24.01 28.67
N SER A 383 1.73 24.85 27.80
CA SER A 383 2.09 26.25 27.70
C SER A 383 1.67 27.05 28.95
N LEU A 384 0.54 26.74 29.58
CA LEU A 384 0.07 27.34 30.83
C LEU A 384 0.93 26.92 32.05
N HIS A 385 1.45 25.69 32.03
CA HIS A 385 2.29 25.17 33.14
C HIS A 385 3.70 25.74 33.05
N GLU A 386 4.23 25.87 31.85
CA GLU A 386 5.54 26.54 31.61
C GLU A 386 5.46 28.04 31.94
N ALA A 387 4.41 28.72 31.52
CA ALA A 387 4.18 30.14 31.86
C ALA A 387 4.08 30.37 33.37
N LYS A 388 3.56 29.42 34.16
CA LYS A 388 3.52 29.49 35.63
C LYS A 388 4.88 29.26 36.29
N LYS A 389 5.80 28.53 35.64
CA LYS A 389 7.16 28.30 36.15
C LYS A 389 8.08 29.50 35.93
N GLU A 390 7.87 30.29 34.94
CA GLU A 390 8.64 31.51 34.68
C GLU A 390 8.18 32.73 35.52
N UNK A 391 7.20 32.47 36.01
CA UNK A 391 6.67 33.50 36.74
C UNK A 391 6.91 33.44 38.21
N LEU A 392 7.56 32.53 38.55
CA LEU A 392 8.01 32.40 39.93
C LEU A 392 9.53 32.59 40.02
#